data_ac1233e6f9dadd03b06b381b42fb39e7
#
_entry.id   ac1233e6f9dadd03b06b381b42fb39e7
#
_cell.length_a   1.000
_cell.length_b   1.000
_cell.length_c   1.000
_cell.angle_alpha   90.00
_cell.angle_beta   90.00
_cell.angle_gamma   90.00
#
_symmetry.space_group_name_H-M   'P 1'
#
loop_
_entity.id
_entity.type
_entity.pdbx_description
1 polymer ?
#
loop_
_entity_poly.entity_id
_entity_poly.type
_entity_poly.pdbx_seq_one_letter_code
_entity_poly.pdbx_strand_id
1 'polypeptide(L)'
;MSGGLAKTASVLQFAYSATLVVIGTLGIFTPRWEFATFYGLDPGTLPQDAQATLLNQYRFLKAIELSAGIFCFAFRPSIMDGGRGAGVFLAIVGFGVGARIFAWMVDGRPSAFFVTFVLLEALVFIVVALHLRKSDG
;
A
#
# COMPACT_ATOMS: atom_id res chain seq x y z
N MET A 1 4.05 28.53 -8.31
CA MET A 1 3.09 27.56 -7.73
C MET A 1 3.39 26.09 -8.04
N SER A 2 4.23 25.76 -9.01
CA SER A 2 4.61 24.38 -9.37
C SER A 2 5.45 23.66 -8.30
N GLY A 3 6.31 24.38 -7.60
CA GLY A 3 7.20 23.78 -6.58
C GLY A 3 6.51 23.15 -5.38
N GLY A 4 5.34 23.66 -4.97
CA GLY A 4 4.59 23.13 -3.83
C GLY A 4 4.02 21.73 -4.12
N LEU A 5 3.39 21.53 -5.28
CA LEU A 5 2.82 20.23 -5.66
C LEU A 5 3.91 19.16 -5.81
N ALA A 6 5.03 19.49 -6.45
CA ALA A 6 6.16 18.58 -6.62
C ALA A 6 6.72 18.12 -5.26
N LYS A 7 6.89 19.07 -4.32
CA LYS A 7 7.34 18.76 -2.95
C LYS A 7 6.34 17.84 -2.23
N THR A 8 5.05 18.15 -2.31
CA THR A 8 4.00 17.34 -1.69
C THR A 8 3.96 15.92 -2.28
N ALA A 9 3.98 15.80 -3.61
CA ALA A 9 4.03 14.50 -4.29
C ALA A 9 5.25 13.69 -3.86
N SER A 10 6.42 14.31 -3.80
CA SER A 10 7.67 13.68 -3.37
C SER A 10 7.63 13.17 -1.93
N VAL A 11 7.06 13.97 -1.02
CA VAL A 11 6.91 13.57 0.40
C VAL A 11 5.91 12.43 0.54
N LEU A 12 4.76 12.51 -0.11
CA LEU A 12 3.73 11.47 -0.06
C LEU A 12 4.21 10.15 -0.67
N GLN A 13 4.90 10.21 -1.82
CA GLN A 13 5.49 9.02 -2.44
C GLN A 13 6.52 8.37 -1.52
N PHE A 14 7.40 9.16 -0.90
CA PHE A 14 8.39 8.65 0.06
C PHE A 14 7.71 8.02 1.30
N ALA A 15 6.76 8.72 1.91
CA ALA A 15 6.03 8.24 3.09
C ALA A 15 5.27 6.93 2.77
N TYR A 16 4.61 6.84 1.62
CA TYR A 16 3.95 5.62 1.17
C TYR A 16 4.93 4.46 1.00
N SER A 17 6.07 4.69 0.35
CA SER A 17 7.12 3.68 0.17
C SER A 17 7.65 3.18 1.52
N ALA A 18 7.92 4.09 2.46
CA ALA A 18 8.38 3.75 3.80
C ALA A 18 7.33 2.92 4.55
N THR A 19 6.05 3.29 4.44
CA THR A 19 4.94 2.55 5.03
C THR A 19 4.88 1.11 4.52
N LEU A 20 4.98 0.89 3.20
CA LEU A 20 4.99 -0.45 2.61
C LEU A 20 6.18 -1.29 3.11
N VAL A 21 7.38 -0.69 3.20
CA VAL A 21 8.56 -1.39 3.73
C VAL A 21 8.37 -1.79 5.19
N VAL A 22 7.90 -0.87 6.03
CA VAL A 22 7.69 -1.12 7.46
C VAL A 22 6.60 -2.16 7.68
N ILE A 23 5.41 -1.97 7.10
CA ILE A 23 4.27 -2.89 7.28
C ILE A 23 4.57 -4.25 6.65
N GLY A 24 5.19 -4.29 5.47
CA GLY A 24 5.59 -5.53 4.83
C GLY A 24 6.58 -6.31 5.67
N THR A 25 7.60 -5.65 6.21
CA THR A 25 8.60 -6.29 7.09
C THR A 25 7.96 -6.80 8.38
N LEU A 26 7.21 -5.96 9.09
CA LEU A 26 6.56 -6.34 10.33
C LEU A 26 5.61 -7.53 10.13
N GLY A 27 4.78 -7.49 9.10
CA GLY A 27 3.81 -8.55 8.85
C GLY A 27 4.42 -9.91 8.49
N ILE A 28 5.63 -9.95 7.93
CA ILE A 28 6.36 -11.21 7.71
C ILE A 28 6.74 -11.85 9.06
N PHE A 29 7.24 -11.05 10.00
CA PHE A 29 7.78 -11.57 11.27
C PHE A 29 6.74 -11.65 12.39
N THR A 30 5.74 -10.76 12.40
CA THR A 30 4.75 -10.63 13.48
C THR A 30 3.29 -10.78 13.02
N PRO A 31 2.94 -11.75 12.15
CA PRO A 31 1.60 -11.84 11.57
C PRO A 31 0.51 -12.05 12.64
N ARG A 32 0.77 -12.84 13.69
CA ARG A 32 -0.22 -13.07 14.75
C ARG A 32 -0.56 -11.81 15.52
N TRP A 33 0.42 -10.96 15.78
CA TRP A 33 0.22 -9.67 16.42
C TRP A 33 -0.61 -8.74 15.54
N GLU A 34 -0.33 -8.68 14.22
CA GLU A 34 -1.11 -7.89 13.29
C GLU A 34 -2.57 -8.36 13.20
N PHE A 35 -2.81 -9.69 13.14
CA PHE A 35 -4.17 -10.23 13.16
C PHE A 35 -4.93 -9.83 14.42
N ALA A 36 -4.32 -9.94 15.59
CA ALA A 36 -4.95 -9.56 16.85
C ALA A 36 -5.22 -8.04 16.91
N THR A 37 -4.25 -7.22 16.50
CA THR A 37 -4.29 -5.77 16.67
C THR A 37 -5.20 -5.08 15.65
N PHE A 38 -5.10 -5.44 14.37
CA PHE A 38 -5.77 -4.72 13.28
C PHE A 38 -7.04 -5.40 12.78
N TYR A 39 -7.14 -6.72 12.93
CA TYR A 39 -8.29 -7.48 12.44
C TYR A 39 -9.20 -7.98 13.57
N GLY A 40 -8.74 -7.92 14.83
CA GLY A 40 -9.49 -8.49 15.97
C GLY A 40 -9.63 -10.01 15.90
N LEU A 41 -8.70 -10.69 15.23
CA LEU A 41 -8.72 -12.13 14.98
C LEU A 41 -7.54 -12.81 15.70
N ASP A 42 -7.81 -13.95 16.34
CA ASP A 42 -6.75 -14.82 16.83
C ASP A 42 -6.62 -16.05 15.92
N PRO A 43 -5.57 -16.12 15.09
CA PRO A 43 -5.35 -17.30 14.26
C PRO A 43 -5.18 -18.61 15.06
N GLY A 44 -4.82 -18.51 16.35
CA GLY A 44 -4.68 -19.67 17.23
C GLY A 44 -5.98 -20.42 17.50
N THR A 45 -7.13 -19.82 17.24
CA THR A 45 -8.45 -20.46 17.36
C THR A 45 -8.83 -21.34 16.16
N LEU A 46 -8.06 -21.28 15.07
CA LEU A 46 -8.29 -22.07 13.87
C LEU A 46 -7.68 -23.49 13.99
N PRO A 47 -8.21 -24.49 13.28
CA PRO A 47 -7.52 -25.77 13.07
C PRO A 47 -6.10 -25.55 12.54
N GLN A 48 -5.17 -26.42 12.92
CA GLN A 48 -3.73 -26.23 12.67
C GLN A 48 -3.38 -26.04 11.18
N ASP A 49 -4.00 -26.77 10.28
CA ASP A 49 -3.81 -26.66 8.83
C ASP A 49 -4.36 -25.33 8.26
N ALA A 50 -5.53 -24.92 8.71
CA ALA A 50 -6.13 -23.63 8.34
C ALA A 50 -5.30 -22.47 8.87
N GLN A 51 -4.82 -22.54 10.12
CA GLN A 51 -3.92 -21.55 10.70
C GLN A 51 -2.62 -21.43 9.91
N ALA A 52 -1.99 -22.56 9.60
CA ALA A 52 -0.74 -22.59 8.83
C ALA A 52 -0.93 -21.98 7.44
N THR A 53 -2.04 -22.33 6.76
CA THR A 53 -2.39 -21.80 5.44
C THR A 53 -2.61 -20.28 5.48
N LEU A 54 -3.42 -19.80 6.43
CA LEU A 54 -3.70 -18.37 6.61
C LEU A 54 -2.41 -17.57 6.84
N LEU A 55 -1.58 -18.02 7.78
CA LEU A 55 -0.33 -17.33 8.10
C LEU A 55 0.67 -17.36 6.94
N ASN A 56 0.71 -18.44 6.16
CA ASN A 56 1.54 -18.54 4.96
C ASN A 56 1.11 -17.52 3.91
N GLN A 57 -0.19 -17.48 3.56
CA GLN A 57 -0.72 -16.53 2.59
C GLN A 57 -0.53 -15.08 3.05
N TYR A 58 -0.71 -14.80 4.33
CA TYR A 58 -0.50 -13.48 4.88
C TYR A 58 0.96 -13.02 4.76
N ARG A 59 1.94 -13.87 5.12
CA ARG A 59 3.36 -13.57 4.95
C ARG A 59 3.73 -13.35 3.48
N PHE A 60 3.15 -14.12 2.57
CA PHE A 60 3.35 -13.92 1.13
C PHE A 60 2.83 -12.54 0.68
N LEU A 61 1.61 -12.14 1.11
CA LEU A 61 1.09 -10.80 0.85
C LEU A 61 2.02 -9.71 1.39
N LYS A 62 2.53 -9.87 2.60
CA LYS A 62 3.47 -8.93 3.23
C LYS A 62 4.82 -8.87 2.52
N ALA A 63 5.29 -9.96 1.96
CA ALA A 63 6.49 -9.96 1.11
C ALA A 63 6.26 -9.17 -0.19
N ILE A 64 5.06 -9.23 -0.78
CA ILE A 64 4.69 -8.40 -1.94
C ILE A 64 4.65 -6.92 -1.55
N GLU A 65 4.05 -6.56 -0.42
CA GLU A 65 4.05 -5.17 0.10
C GLU A 65 5.47 -4.64 0.30
N LEU A 66 6.35 -5.43 0.94
CA LEU A 66 7.76 -5.09 1.11
C LEU A 66 8.45 -4.87 -0.24
N SER A 67 8.26 -5.79 -1.18
CA SER A 67 8.86 -5.70 -2.52
C SER A 67 8.38 -4.46 -3.28
N ALA A 68 7.10 -4.13 -3.19
CA ALA A 68 6.54 -2.91 -3.76
C ALA A 68 7.15 -1.65 -3.13
N GLY A 69 7.35 -1.64 -1.81
CA GLY A 69 8.02 -0.54 -1.10
C GLY A 69 9.48 -0.36 -1.55
N ILE A 70 10.24 -1.45 -1.67
CA ILE A 70 11.61 -1.44 -2.18
C ILE A 70 11.64 -0.92 -3.63
N PHE A 71 10.74 -1.40 -4.49
CA PHE A 71 10.59 -0.89 -5.86
C PHE A 71 10.36 0.63 -5.85
N CYS A 72 9.42 1.12 -5.04
CA CYS A 72 9.10 2.53 -4.96
C CYS A 72 10.29 3.40 -4.51
N PHE A 73 11.18 2.89 -3.66
CA PHE A 73 12.43 3.56 -3.31
C PHE A 73 13.46 3.51 -4.43
N ALA A 74 13.71 2.33 -4.98
CA ALA A 74 14.73 2.12 -6.00
C ALA A 74 14.44 2.92 -7.29
N PHE A 75 13.17 3.03 -7.66
CA PHE A 75 12.72 3.72 -8.88
C PHE A 75 12.15 5.12 -8.62
N ARG A 76 12.38 5.68 -7.43
CA ARG A 76 11.85 7.00 -7.06
C ARG A 76 12.15 8.10 -8.07
N PRO A 77 13.36 8.26 -8.61
CA PRO A 77 13.61 9.26 -9.66
C PRO A 77 12.71 9.04 -10.88
N SER A 78 12.65 7.81 -11.41
CA SER A 78 11.79 7.46 -12.54
C SER A 78 10.29 7.65 -12.27
N ILE A 79 9.86 7.49 -11.01
CA ILE A 79 8.47 7.76 -10.60
C ILE A 79 8.20 9.27 -10.64
N MET A 80 9.09 10.07 -10.06
CA MET A 80 8.86 11.50 -9.90
C MET A 80 9.07 12.30 -11.22
N ASP A 81 9.90 11.77 -12.12
CA ASP A 81 10.21 12.40 -13.42
C ASP A 81 9.31 11.92 -14.57
N GLY A 82 8.25 11.13 -14.28
CA GLY A 82 7.30 10.66 -15.31
C GLY A 82 7.82 9.49 -16.16
N GLY A 83 8.91 8.84 -15.75
CA GLY A 83 9.45 7.67 -16.46
C GLY A 83 8.58 6.42 -16.30
N ARG A 84 9.08 5.28 -16.80
CA ARG A 84 8.36 3.99 -16.74
C ARG A 84 7.97 3.60 -15.31
N GLY A 85 8.78 3.98 -14.31
CA GLY A 85 8.48 3.77 -12.90
C GLY A 85 7.18 4.44 -12.44
N ALA A 86 6.83 5.59 -13.02
CA ALA A 86 5.60 6.31 -12.68
C ALA A 86 4.35 5.50 -13.04
N GLY A 87 4.30 4.91 -14.23
CA GLY A 87 3.19 4.06 -14.67
C GLY A 87 3.01 2.85 -13.77
N VAL A 88 4.11 2.17 -13.41
CA VAL A 88 4.08 1.01 -12.51
C VAL A 88 3.64 1.42 -11.11
N PHE A 89 4.15 2.53 -10.57
CA PHE A 89 3.75 3.07 -9.26
C PHE A 89 2.25 3.38 -9.21
N LEU A 90 1.75 4.12 -10.19
CA LEU A 90 0.31 4.46 -10.26
C LEU A 90 -0.55 3.20 -10.42
N ALA A 91 -0.09 2.19 -11.17
CA ALA A 91 -0.79 0.92 -11.28
C ALA A 91 -0.85 0.18 -9.92
N ILE A 92 0.27 0.08 -9.20
CA ILE A 92 0.31 -0.55 -7.87
C ILE A 92 -0.68 0.12 -6.92
N VAL A 93 -0.61 1.45 -6.79
CA VAL A 93 -1.49 2.19 -5.87
C VAL A 93 -2.94 2.15 -6.35
N GLY A 94 -3.17 2.36 -7.65
CA GLY A 94 -4.52 2.38 -8.24
C GLY A 94 -5.25 1.03 -8.13
N PHE A 95 -4.57 -0.07 -8.42
CA PHE A 95 -5.14 -1.41 -8.22
C PHE A 95 -5.37 -1.72 -6.74
N GLY A 96 -4.48 -1.29 -5.85
CA GLY A 96 -4.67 -1.42 -4.41
C GLY A 96 -5.95 -0.72 -3.94
N VAL A 97 -6.12 0.55 -4.29
CA VAL A 97 -7.34 1.33 -3.98
C VAL A 97 -8.57 0.69 -4.62
N GLY A 98 -8.49 0.31 -5.90
CA GLY A 98 -9.60 -0.34 -6.62
C GLY A 98 -10.06 -1.64 -5.96
N ALA A 99 -9.11 -2.51 -5.57
CA ALA A 99 -9.41 -3.76 -4.87
C ALA A 99 -10.08 -3.52 -3.52
N ARG A 100 -9.64 -2.52 -2.76
CA ARG A 100 -10.27 -2.17 -1.47
C ARG A 100 -11.68 -1.62 -1.64
N ILE A 101 -11.92 -0.78 -2.66
CA ILE A 101 -13.26 -0.28 -2.98
C ILE A 101 -14.17 -1.44 -3.41
N PHE A 102 -13.68 -2.33 -4.27
CA PHE A 102 -14.42 -3.50 -4.69
C PHE A 102 -14.79 -4.40 -3.49
N ALA A 103 -13.83 -4.71 -2.63
CA ALA A 103 -14.09 -5.49 -1.41
C ALA A 103 -15.13 -4.80 -0.52
N TRP A 104 -15.07 -3.48 -0.38
CA TRP A 104 -16.10 -2.73 0.38
C TRP A 104 -17.50 -2.90 -0.19
N MET A 105 -17.64 -2.92 -1.52
CA MET A 105 -18.95 -3.12 -2.18
C MET A 105 -19.48 -4.55 -2.02
N VAL A 106 -18.59 -5.55 -2.05
CA VAL A 106 -18.98 -6.98 -2.04
C VAL A 106 -19.08 -7.52 -0.61
N ASP A 107 -18.11 -7.20 0.24
CA ASP A 107 -17.93 -7.79 1.56
C ASP A 107 -18.44 -6.89 2.70
N GLY A 108 -18.82 -5.64 2.38
CA GLY A 108 -19.25 -4.66 3.36
C GLY A 108 -18.15 -3.75 3.88
N ARG A 109 -18.53 -2.81 4.76
CA ARG A 109 -17.63 -1.76 5.25
C ARG A 109 -16.53 -2.32 6.15
N PRO A 110 -15.25 -2.09 5.82
CA PRO A 110 -14.14 -2.47 6.68
C PRO A 110 -14.06 -1.58 7.93
N SER A 111 -13.20 -1.93 8.88
CA SER A 111 -12.95 -1.10 10.07
C SER A 111 -12.43 0.29 9.69
N ALA A 112 -12.63 1.28 10.58
CA ALA A 112 -12.19 2.66 10.37
C ALA A 112 -10.68 2.77 10.06
N PHE A 113 -9.87 1.88 10.63
CA PHE A 113 -8.44 1.79 10.36
C PHE A 113 -8.17 1.55 8.85
N PHE A 114 -8.82 0.55 8.25
CA PHE A 114 -8.66 0.25 6.82
C PHE A 114 -9.27 1.31 5.90
N VAL A 115 -10.37 1.95 6.32
CA VAL A 115 -10.92 3.12 5.58
C VAL A 115 -9.90 4.24 5.50
N THR A 116 -9.18 4.53 6.59
CA THR A 116 -8.13 5.55 6.61
C THR A 116 -7.02 5.22 5.61
N PHE A 117 -6.61 3.95 5.51
CA PHE A 117 -5.62 3.53 4.50
C PHE A 117 -6.08 3.77 3.07
N VAL A 118 -7.33 3.43 2.73
CA VAL A 118 -7.89 3.69 1.39
C VAL A 118 -7.81 5.17 1.05
N LEU A 119 -8.17 6.04 1.99
CA LEU A 119 -8.14 7.50 1.78
C LEU A 119 -6.70 8.02 1.60
N LEU A 120 -5.74 7.52 2.37
CA LEU A 120 -4.34 7.89 2.24
C LEU A 120 -3.75 7.40 0.90
N GLU A 121 -4.02 6.16 0.50
CA GLU A 121 -3.60 5.60 -0.78
C GLU A 121 -4.20 6.37 -1.96
N ALA A 122 -5.50 6.70 -1.90
CA ALA A 122 -6.16 7.51 -2.92
C ALA A 122 -5.55 8.93 -3.00
N LEU A 123 -5.23 9.54 -1.86
CA LEU A 123 -4.54 10.84 -1.82
C LEU A 123 -3.16 10.76 -2.50
N VAL A 124 -2.36 9.76 -2.17
CA VAL A 124 -1.05 9.53 -2.81
C VAL A 124 -1.20 9.39 -4.32
N PHE A 125 -2.13 8.56 -4.77
CA PHE A 125 -2.42 8.36 -6.19
C PHE A 125 -2.76 9.68 -6.90
N ILE A 126 -3.73 10.43 -6.37
CA ILE A 126 -4.21 11.68 -6.96
C ILE A 126 -3.09 12.72 -7.03
N VAL A 127 -2.36 12.92 -5.93
CA VAL A 127 -1.32 13.97 -5.86
C VAL A 127 -0.16 13.66 -6.78
N VAL A 128 0.30 12.40 -6.84
CA VAL A 128 1.38 12.01 -7.76
C VAL A 128 0.91 12.10 -9.20
N ALA A 129 -0.29 11.62 -9.53
CA ALA A 129 -0.84 11.72 -10.88
C ALA A 129 -0.97 13.18 -11.36
N LEU A 130 -1.44 14.09 -10.48
CA LEU A 130 -1.52 15.52 -10.79
C LEU A 130 -0.14 16.17 -10.98
N HIS A 131 0.86 15.75 -10.20
CA HIS A 131 2.23 16.20 -10.37
C HIS A 131 2.76 15.82 -11.76
N LEU A 132 2.64 14.56 -12.14
CA LEU A 132 3.12 14.05 -13.43
C LEU A 132 2.45 14.74 -14.62
N ARG A 133 1.12 14.92 -14.58
CA ARG A 133 0.38 15.62 -15.65
C ARG A 133 0.85 17.07 -15.85
N LYS A 134 1.35 17.73 -14.81
CA LYS A 134 1.87 19.10 -14.92
C LYS A 134 3.32 19.16 -15.38
N SER A 135 4.04 18.06 -15.31
CA SER A 135 5.42 17.98 -15.79
C SER A 135 5.51 17.73 -17.30
N ASP A 136 4.44 17.15 -17.88
CA ASP A 136 4.35 16.83 -19.31
C ASP A 136 3.83 17.99 -20.20
N GLY A 137 3.39 19.09 -19.62
CA GLY A 137 2.89 20.29 -20.32
C GLY A 137 3.74 21.53 -20.08
#